data_572ec13d6d8160a9414e1fd31ac40500
#
_entry.id   572ec13d6d8160a9414e1fd31ac40500
#
_cell.length_a   1.000
_cell.length_b   1.000
_cell.length_c   1.000
_cell.angle_alpha   90.00
_cell.angle_beta   90.00
_cell.angle_gamma   90.00
#
_symmetry.space_group_name_H-M   'P 1'
#
loop_
_entity.id
_entity.type
_entity.pdbx_description
1 polymer ?
#
loop_
_entity_poly.entity_id
_entity_poly.type
_entity_poly.pdbx_seq_one_letter_code
_entity_poly.pdbx_strand_id
1 'polypeptide(L)'
;MADLKEDKIVRSTEIKVQIHLNEQKMPVSMDWDATDSPVKGAKPCKAAMVALWDGDAKITQRLDLWTKEMQVDEMQYFFFQTFMTMADTFHRATNNKEASMDIRNFGQEFAKKLGLFDKNKNS
;
A
#
# COMPACT_ATOMS: atom_id res chain seq x y z
N MET A 1 19.80 -12.09 -18.80
CA MET A 1 18.57 -12.48 -18.09
C MET A 1 18.74 -13.86 -17.49
N ALA A 2 18.38 -14.06 -16.23
CA ALA A 2 18.54 -15.34 -15.60
C ALA A 2 17.69 -16.42 -16.30
N ASP A 3 18.23 -17.62 -16.36
CA ASP A 3 17.48 -18.76 -16.89
C ASP A 3 16.49 -19.24 -15.83
N LEU A 4 15.22 -18.94 -16.02
CA LEU A 4 14.16 -19.28 -15.07
C LEU A 4 13.99 -20.78 -14.89
N LYS A 5 14.48 -21.60 -15.83
CA LYS A 5 14.40 -23.05 -15.73
C LYS A 5 15.24 -23.60 -14.57
N GLU A 6 16.27 -22.86 -14.16
CA GLU A 6 17.14 -23.27 -13.05
C GLU A 6 16.60 -22.85 -11.69
N ASP A 7 15.62 -21.96 -11.68
CA ASP A 7 15.05 -21.44 -10.43
C ASP A 7 13.89 -22.31 -9.99
N LYS A 8 14.16 -23.24 -9.10
CA LYS A 8 13.15 -24.14 -8.57
C LYS A 8 12.41 -23.46 -7.42
N ILE A 9 11.09 -23.61 -7.44
CA ILE A 9 10.28 -23.14 -6.32
C ILE A 9 10.45 -24.14 -5.17
N VAL A 10 11.01 -23.68 -4.06
CA VAL A 10 11.18 -24.52 -2.88
C VAL A 10 10.20 -24.19 -1.78
N ARG A 11 9.49 -23.05 -1.89
CA ARG A 11 8.55 -22.59 -0.87
C ARG A 11 7.64 -21.53 -1.47
N SER A 12 6.40 -21.49 -1.00
CA SER A 12 5.44 -20.45 -1.41
C SER A 12 4.93 -19.74 -0.17
N THR A 13 4.70 -18.44 -0.29
CA THR A 13 4.12 -17.63 0.77
C THR A 13 2.89 -16.93 0.25
N GLU A 14 2.02 -16.52 1.18
CA GLU A 14 0.76 -15.86 0.83
C GLU A 14 0.62 -14.55 1.59
N ILE A 15 -0.01 -13.60 0.93
CA ILE A 15 -0.55 -12.39 1.57
C ILE A 15 -2.05 -12.43 1.35
N LYS A 16 -2.81 -12.32 2.43
CA LYS A 16 -4.26 -12.44 2.38
C LYS A 16 -4.88 -11.19 2.99
N VAL A 17 -5.83 -10.60 2.27
CA VAL A 17 -6.65 -9.50 2.80
C VAL A 17 -8.09 -9.96 2.74
N GLN A 18 -8.77 -9.97 3.89
CA GLN A 18 -10.17 -10.34 3.97
C GLN A 18 -11.02 -9.09 4.18
N ILE A 19 -12.06 -8.97 3.38
CA ILE A 19 -12.97 -7.84 3.42
C ILE A 19 -14.33 -8.37 3.83
N HIS A 20 -14.86 -7.87 4.94
CA HIS A 20 -16.14 -8.31 5.48
C HIS A 20 -17.22 -7.31 5.09
N LEU A 21 -18.18 -7.75 4.33
CA LEU A 21 -19.22 -6.90 3.74
C LEU A 21 -20.52 -7.01 4.51
N ASN A 22 -21.29 -5.92 4.59
CA ASN A 22 -22.65 -5.95 5.13
C ASN A 22 -23.65 -6.33 4.03
N GLU A 23 -24.94 -6.27 4.35
CA GLU A 23 -26.01 -6.63 3.42
C GLU A 23 -26.00 -5.77 2.16
N GLN A 24 -25.55 -4.52 2.25
CA GLN A 24 -25.44 -3.60 1.13
C GLN A 24 -24.14 -3.77 0.37
N LYS A 25 -23.35 -4.81 0.69
CA LYS A 25 -22.05 -5.10 0.06
C LYS A 25 -21.02 -4.01 0.31
N MET A 26 -21.12 -3.34 1.44
CA MET A 26 -20.17 -2.30 1.84
C MET A 26 -19.14 -2.88 2.81
N PRO A 27 -17.85 -2.54 2.69
CA PRO A 27 -16.85 -3.02 3.64
C PRO A 27 -17.07 -2.44 5.03
N VAL A 28 -17.33 -3.30 6.01
CA VAL A 28 -17.51 -2.89 7.41
C VAL A 28 -16.27 -3.16 8.24
N SER A 29 -15.47 -4.15 7.85
CA SER A 29 -14.20 -4.42 8.51
C SER A 29 -13.28 -5.16 7.54
N MET A 30 -11.99 -5.08 7.80
CA MET A 30 -10.97 -5.74 7.01
C MET A 30 -9.89 -6.26 7.93
N ASP A 31 -9.27 -7.36 7.55
CA ASP A 31 -8.07 -7.84 8.22
C ASP A 31 -7.10 -8.43 7.21
N TRP A 32 -5.86 -8.62 7.62
CA TRP A 32 -4.85 -9.17 6.73
C TRP A 32 -3.93 -10.12 7.50
N ASP A 33 -3.33 -11.02 6.76
CA ASP A 33 -2.35 -11.94 7.29
C ASP A 33 -1.34 -12.26 6.20
N ALA A 34 -0.17 -12.71 6.59
CA ALA A 34 0.86 -13.11 5.66
C ALA A 34 1.66 -14.27 6.27
N THR A 35 2.05 -15.21 5.43
CA THR A 35 2.81 -16.38 5.88
C THR A 35 4.07 -15.99 6.64
N ASP A 36 4.76 -14.96 6.18
CA ASP A 36 6.03 -14.52 6.77
C ASP A 36 5.90 -13.37 7.76
N SER A 37 4.67 -13.04 8.14
CA SER A 37 4.46 -12.00 9.15
C SER A 37 5.05 -12.43 10.50
N PRO A 38 5.82 -11.54 11.18
CA PRO A 38 6.31 -11.85 12.52
C PRO A 38 5.18 -11.99 13.54
N VAL A 39 4.05 -11.32 13.30
CA VAL A 39 2.86 -11.45 14.14
C VAL A 39 1.89 -12.39 13.43
N LYS A 40 1.58 -13.52 14.05
CA LYS A 40 0.69 -14.52 13.47
C LYS A 40 -0.77 -14.13 13.67
N GLY A 41 -1.60 -14.58 12.73
CA GLY A 41 -3.04 -14.38 12.78
C GLY A 41 -3.48 -13.11 12.06
N ALA A 42 -4.79 -12.97 11.91
CA ALA A 42 -5.39 -11.85 11.22
C ALA A 42 -5.22 -10.55 12.01
N LYS A 43 -4.79 -9.50 11.33
CA LYS A 43 -4.57 -8.17 11.92
C LYS A 43 -5.56 -7.18 11.31
N PRO A 44 -6.25 -6.36 12.12
CA PRO A 44 -7.23 -5.43 11.57
C PRO A 44 -6.55 -4.33 10.75
N CYS A 45 -7.23 -3.88 9.71
CA CYS A 45 -6.84 -2.69 8.96
C CYS A 45 -8.11 -1.99 8.49
N LYS A 46 -8.00 -0.70 8.16
CA LYS A 46 -9.15 0.09 7.73
C LYS A 46 -9.15 0.36 6.24
N ALA A 47 -8.01 0.19 5.58
CA ALA A 47 -7.89 0.43 4.16
C ALA A 47 -6.77 -0.43 3.59
N ALA A 48 -6.86 -0.72 2.30
CA ALA A 48 -5.83 -1.47 1.59
C ALA A 48 -5.75 -0.96 0.16
N MET A 49 -4.53 -0.77 -0.31
CA MET A 49 -4.26 -0.45 -1.71
C MET A 49 -3.36 -1.53 -2.27
N VAL A 50 -3.83 -2.21 -3.31
CA VAL A 50 -3.07 -3.29 -3.95
C VAL A 50 -2.89 -2.95 -5.42
N ALA A 51 -1.67 -3.04 -5.88
CA ALA A 51 -1.33 -2.81 -7.29
C ALA A 51 -0.54 -4.01 -7.79
N LEU A 52 -0.98 -4.57 -8.93
CA LEU A 52 -0.36 -5.74 -9.52
C LEU A 52 -0.02 -5.43 -10.97
N TRP A 53 1.22 -5.68 -11.37
CA TRP A 53 1.66 -5.45 -12.74
C TRP A 53 1.45 -6.69 -13.58
N ASP A 54 0.62 -6.57 -14.62
CA ASP A 54 0.42 -7.62 -15.60
C ASP A 54 1.46 -7.45 -16.71
N GLY A 55 2.44 -8.34 -16.73
CA GLY A 55 3.56 -8.25 -17.68
C GLY A 55 3.17 -8.49 -19.12
N ASP A 56 2.09 -9.22 -19.38
CA ASP A 56 1.62 -9.49 -20.74
C ASP A 56 0.84 -8.31 -21.30
N ALA A 57 -0.16 -7.85 -20.56
CA ALA A 57 -1.00 -6.73 -20.98
C ALA A 57 -0.31 -5.37 -20.80
N LYS A 58 0.74 -5.32 -19.98
CA LYS A 58 1.50 -4.11 -19.65
C LYS A 58 0.61 -3.05 -19.03
N ILE A 59 -0.22 -3.47 -18.09
CA ILE A 59 -1.08 -2.59 -17.32
C ILE A 59 -0.99 -2.92 -15.83
N THR A 60 -1.36 -1.96 -15.01
CA THR A 60 -1.45 -2.14 -13.57
C THR A 60 -2.91 -2.41 -13.20
N GLN A 61 -3.15 -3.52 -12.51
CA GLN A 61 -4.44 -3.81 -11.91
C GLN A 61 -4.42 -3.29 -10.48
N ARG A 62 -5.51 -2.64 -10.07
CA ARG A 62 -5.57 -2.06 -8.73
C ARG A 62 -6.84 -2.49 -8.01
N LEU A 63 -6.69 -2.69 -6.71
CA LEU A 63 -7.81 -2.88 -5.80
C LEU A 63 -7.58 -1.92 -4.64
N ASP A 64 -8.43 -0.91 -4.53
CA ASP A 64 -8.33 0.09 -3.47
C ASP A 64 -9.63 0.05 -2.68
N LEU A 65 -9.54 -0.30 -1.40
CA LEU A 65 -10.70 -0.53 -0.55
C LEU A 65 -10.51 0.14 0.80
N TRP A 66 -11.60 0.59 1.38
CA TRP A 66 -11.58 1.14 2.74
C TRP A 66 -12.92 0.87 3.43
N THR A 67 -12.87 0.81 4.76
CA THR A 67 -14.06 0.57 5.55
C THR A 67 -14.76 1.88 5.86
N LYS A 68 -16.01 1.78 6.33
CA LYS A 68 -16.80 2.94 6.73
C LYS A 68 -16.16 3.73 7.87
N GLU A 69 -15.28 3.10 8.65
CA GLU A 69 -14.62 3.75 9.79
C GLU A 69 -13.40 4.58 9.39
N MET A 70 -12.92 4.42 8.16
CA MET A 70 -11.76 5.16 7.67
C MET A 70 -12.11 6.64 7.56
N GLN A 71 -11.48 7.47 8.37
CA GLN A 71 -11.72 8.91 8.39
C GLN A 71 -10.94 9.59 7.26
N VAL A 72 -11.40 10.76 6.86
CA VAL A 72 -10.74 11.54 5.79
C VAL A 72 -9.28 11.86 6.17
N ASP A 73 -9.06 12.29 7.40
CA ASP A 73 -7.70 12.60 7.86
C ASP A 73 -6.81 11.36 7.88
N GLU A 74 -7.37 10.19 8.26
CA GLU A 74 -6.62 8.94 8.19
C GLU A 74 -6.24 8.61 6.75
N MET A 75 -7.16 8.81 5.80
CA MET A 75 -6.88 8.57 4.39
C MET A 75 -5.77 9.49 3.88
N GLN A 76 -5.76 10.74 4.34
CA GLN A 76 -4.70 11.68 3.98
C GLN A 76 -3.33 11.21 4.45
N TYR A 77 -3.23 10.74 5.70
CA TYR A 77 -1.99 10.17 6.23
C TYR A 77 -1.59 8.91 5.49
N PHE A 78 -2.56 8.06 5.18
CA PHE A 78 -2.30 6.82 4.46
C PHE A 78 -1.68 7.10 3.10
N PHE A 79 -2.24 8.06 2.36
CA PHE A 79 -1.69 8.46 1.07
C PHE A 79 -0.28 9.05 1.21
N PHE A 80 -0.10 9.96 2.18
CA PHE A 80 1.21 10.55 2.40
C PHE A 80 2.27 9.48 2.68
N GLN A 81 2.00 8.59 3.64
CA GLN A 81 2.94 7.53 3.99
C GLN A 81 3.20 6.60 2.81
N THR A 82 2.17 6.34 2.00
CA THR A 82 2.31 5.50 0.82
C THR A 82 3.24 6.15 -0.20
N PHE A 83 3.11 7.44 -0.45
CA PHE A 83 4.03 8.14 -1.36
C PHE A 83 5.47 8.03 -0.87
N MET A 84 5.69 8.19 0.42
CA MET A 84 7.05 8.14 0.98
C MET A 84 7.66 6.74 0.84
N THR A 85 6.89 5.71 1.14
CA THR A 85 7.39 4.34 1.02
C THR A 85 7.51 3.90 -0.45
N MET A 86 6.64 4.41 -1.33
CA MET A 86 6.76 4.17 -2.76
C MET A 86 8.07 4.75 -3.32
N ALA A 87 8.47 5.92 -2.83
CA ALA A 87 9.74 6.52 -3.23
C ALA A 87 10.90 5.59 -2.89
N ASP A 88 10.88 5.02 -1.69
CA ASP A 88 11.92 4.09 -1.26
C ASP A 88 11.92 2.81 -2.11
N THR A 89 10.75 2.27 -2.38
CA THR A 89 10.61 1.07 -3.21
C THR A 89 11.13 1.33 -4.62
N PHE A 90 10.76 2.48 -5.20
CA PHE A 90 11.20 2.83 -6.54
C PHE A 90 12.72 2.92 -6.61
N HIS A 91 13.33 3.56 -5.61
CA HIS A 91 14.79 3.67 -5.56
C HIS A 91 15.45 2.29 -5.50
N ARG A 92 14.96 1.40 -4.65
CA ARG A 92 15.52 0.06 -4.52
C ARG A 92 15.36 -0.75 -5.82
N ALA A 93 14.23 -0.57 -6.50
CA ALA A 93 13.92 -1.35 -7.70
C ALA A 93 14.68 -0.86 -8.94
N THR A 94 14.93 0.45 -9.05
CA THR A 94 15.45 1.05 -10.28
C THR A 94 16.83 1.66 -10.11
N ASN A 95 17.27 1.87 -8.88
CA ASN A 95 18.49 2.61 -8.57
C ASN A 95 18.49 4.03 -9.14
N ASN A 96 17.31 4.59 -9.38
CA ASN A 96 17.15 5.94 -9.90
C ASN A 96 16.79 6.88 -8.75
N LYS A 97 17.81 7.42 -8.11
CA LYS A 97 17.65 8.29 -6.95
C LYS A 97 16.90 9.58 -7.28
N GLU A 98 17.19 10.15 -8.43
CA GLU A 98 16.60 11.43 -8.84
C GLU A 98 15.09 11.32 -8.97
N ALA A 99 14.60 10.30 -9.71
CA ALA A 99 13.17 10.08 -9.85
C ALA A 99 12.51 9.72 -8.53
N SER A 100 13.20 8.96 -7.68
CA SER A 100 12.72 8.65 -6.33
C SER A 100 12.52 9.93 -5.51
N MET A 101 13.45 10.87 -5.62
CA MET A 101 13.34 12.15 -4.92
C MET A 101 12.15 12.98 -5.40
N ASP A 102 11.80 12.87 -6.69
CA ASP A 102 10.62 13.55 -7.21
C ASP A 102 9.34 13.02 -6.56
N ILE A 103 9.25 11.72 -6.37
CA ILE A 103 8.10 11.11 -5.68
C ILE A 103 8.05 11.61 -4.23
N ARG A 104 9.19 11.58 -3.55
CA ARG A 104 9.30 12.02 -2.15
C ARG A 104 8.92 13.48 -1.99
N ASN A 105 9.44 14.34 -2.87
CA ASN A 105 9.14 15.77 -2.84
C ASN A 105 7.66 16.02 -3.07
N PHE A 106 7.04 15.28 -3.98
CA PHE A 106 5.60 15.40 -4.20
C PHE A 106 4.83 15.02 -2.93
N GLY A 107 5.23 13.92 -2.28
CA GLY A 107 4.57 13.49 -1.04
C GLY A 107 4.66 14.55 0.05
N GLN A 108 5.80 15.21 0.20
CA GLN A 108 5.97 16.25 1.19
C GLN A 108 5.14 17.50 0.88
N GLU A 109 5.08 17.90 -0.39
CA GLU A 109 4.23 19.01 -0.79
C GLU A 109 2.75 18.69 -0.60
N PHE A 110 2.36 17.46 -0.88
CA PHE A 110 1.02 16.96 -0.65
C PHE A 110 0.64 17.08 0.84
N ALA A 111 1.54 16.64 1.73
CA ALA A 111 1.32 16.73 3.17
C ALA A 111 1.21 18.17 3.64
N LYS A 112 2.04 19.06 3.10
CA LYS A 112 2.00 20.48 3.43
C LYS A 112 0.66 21.11 3.02
N LYS A 113 0.22 20.81 1.82
CA LYS A 113 -1.06 21.29 1.30
C LYS A 113 -2.22 20.91 2.20
N LEU A 114 -2.18 19.72 2.77
CA LEU A 114 -3.23 19.20 3.62
C LEU A 114 -3.04 19.59 5.09
N GLY A 115 -1.94 20.25 5.42
CA GLY A 115 -1.66 20.64 6.80
C GLY A 115 -1.39 19.47 7.73
N LEU A 116 -0.84 18.38 7.22
CA LEU A 116 -0.62 17.18 8.03
C LEU A 116 0.39 17.40 9.14
N PHE A 117 1.28 18.36 8.98
CA PHE A 117 2.33 18.63 9.97
C PHE A 117 1.99 19.86 10.84
N ASP A 118 0.81 20.43 10.70
CA ASP A 118 0.43 21.60 11.47
C ASP A 118 0.09 21.20 12.91
N LYS A 119 0.79 21.80 13.86
CA LYS A 119 0.59 21.51 15.27
C LYS A 119 -0.79 21.90 15.79
N ASN A 120 -1.43 22.87 15.13
CA ASN A 120 -2.73 23.39 15.54
C ASN A 120 -3.89 22.68 14.85
N LYS A 121 -3.61 21.68 14.03
CA LYS A 121 -4.65 21.02 13.25
C LYS A 121 -5.74 20.39 14.10
N ASN A 122 -5.39 19.93 15.29
CA ASN A 122 -6.29 19.22 16.19
C ASN A 122 -6.81 20.10 17.34
N SER A 123 -6.55 21.37 17.30
CA SER A 123 -7.00 22.28 18.37
C SER A 123 -8.42 22.73 18.17
#